data_86f90bede3815b51b617e12babedb0f4
#
_entry.id   86f90bede3815b51b617e12babedb0f4
#
_cell.length_a   1.000
_cell.length_b   1.000
_cell.length_c   1.000
_cell.angle_alpha   90.00
_cell.angle_beta   90.00
_cell.angle_gamma   90.00
#
_symmetry.space_group_name_H-M   'P 1'
#
loop_
_entity.id
_entity.type
_entity.pdbx_description
1 polymer ?
#
loop_
_entity_poly.entity_id
_entity_poly.type
_entity_poly.pdbx_seq_one_letter_code
_entity_poly.pdbx_strand_id
1 'polypeptide(L)'
;MGYRFETLQVHVGQEQPDPATDSRAVPIYQTTSYVFRNSQHAADRFSLADAGNVYGRLTNSTQDVLEKRVAALEGGTAALAVASGAAAITYTIQALAANGGHIVAQKTIYGGSYNLLSHTLPQYGVETTFVDAHNLAEVEGAIKDNTRAIYLETLGNPNSDIPDIDAIAEIAHKHGLPLVIDNTFGTPYLIRPLEHGADIVVHSATKFIGGHGTSLGGIIVEGGKFNWKASGNYPNIADPNPSYHGISFYDAVGSAAFVTFIRAILLRDTGAAISPFNAFLLLQGVETLSLRLDRHVENTKKVVEFLKNHPKVTKVNHPSIEDHPDHALYNKYFPNGGGSIFTFEIKGGKEEAWKFIDNLEIFSLLANVADVKSLVIHPASTTHSQLSDEELLDTGITQSTIRLSIGTEHVDDIIADLEKGFAAV
;
A
#
# COMPACT_ATOMS: atom_id res chain seq x y z
N MET A 1 -9.91 -22.93 14.88
CA MET A 1 -8.49 -22.51 14.96
C MET A 1 -8.11 -21.89 13.63
N GLY A 2 -7.70 -20.64 13.61
CA GLY A 2 -7.23 -20.01 12.37
C GLY A 2 -5.81 -20.51 12.03
N TYR A 3 -5.51 -20.65 10.73
CA TYR A 3 -4.16 -20.93 10.27
C TYR A 3 -3.23 -19.75 10.53
N ARG A 4 -1.90 -20.01 10.59
CA ARG A 4 -0.85 -18.98 10.68
C ARG A 4 -0.63 -18.31 9.33
N PHE A 5 0.05 -17.18 9.35
CA PHE A 5 0.29 -16.35 8.15
C PHE A 5 0.88 -17.16 6.97
N GLU A 6 1.91 -17.97 7.25
CA GLU A 6 2.64 -18.75 6.25
C GLU A 6 1.74 -19.83 5.60
N THR A 7 0.74 -20.33 6.32
CA THR A 7 -0.26 -21.24 5.76
C THR A 7 -1.31 -20.47 4.95
N LEU A 8 -1.77 -19.33 5.46
CA LEU A 8 -2.75 -18.49 4.76
C LEU A 8 -2.18 -17.99 3.42
N GLN A 9 -0.93 -17.54 3.39
CA GLN A 9 -0.30 -16.97 2.18
C GLN A 9 -0.19 -17.95 1.00
N VAL A 10 -0.25 -19.27 1.25
CA VAL A 10 -0.13 -20.30 0.21
C VAL A 10 -1.44 -21.07 -0.05
N HIS A 11 -2.47 -20.91 0.79
CA HIS A 11 -3.68 -21.72 0.68
C HIS A 11 -4.98 -20.94 0.45
N VAL A 12 -5.14 -19.74 1.03
CA VAL A 12 -6.41 -19.01 0.96
C VAL A 12 -6.79 -18.70 -0.49
N GLY A 13 -8.05 -18.99 -0.81
CA GLY A 13 -8.62 -18.81 -2.15
C GLY A 13 -8.39 -20.01 -3.09
N GLN A 14 -7.58 -21.01 -2.69
CA GLN A 14 -7.36 -22.26 -3.43
C GLN A 14 -7.26 -23.46 -2.48
N GLU A 15 -8.10 -23.49 -1.46
CA GLU A 15 -8.19 -24.62 -0.50
C GLU A 15 -8.55 -25.93 -1.18
N GLN A 16 -9.28 -25.83 -2.29
CA GLN A 16 -9.62 -26.94 -3.17
C GLN A 16 -8.94 -26.77 -4.52
N PRO A 17 -8.65 -27.85 -5.26
CA PRO A 17 -8.17 -27.77 -6.62
C PRO A 17 -9.22 -27.11 -7.53
N ASP A 18 -8.80 -26.66 -8.73
CA ASP A 18 -9.73 -26.14 -9.73
C ASP A 18 -10.81 -27.18 -10.06
N PRO A 19 -12.12 -26.84 -9.93
CA PRO A 19 -13.18 -27.84 -10.05
C PRO A 19 -13.40 -28.36 -11.48
N ALA A 20 -12.83 -27.70 -12.49
CA ALA A 20 -12.97 -28.10 -13.88
C ALA A 20 -11.83 -28.99 -14.37
N THR A 21 -10.62 -28.85 -13.76
CA THR A 21 -9.40 -29.50 -14.29
C THR A 21 -8.60 -30.25 -13.24
N ASP A 22 -9.01 -30.20 -11.97
CA ASP A 22 -8.27 -30.73 -10.80
C ASP A 22 -6.86 -30.11 -10.64
N SER A 23 -6.61 -28.95 -11.28
CA SER A 23 -5.33 -28.26 -11.19
C SER A 23 -5.05 -27.80 -9.77
N ARG A 24 -3.85 -28.13 -9.25
CA ARG A 24 -3.40 -27.66 -7.94
C ARG A 24 -2.93 -26.20 -7.99
N ALA A 25 -2.29 -25.77 -9.08
CA ALA A 25 -1.92 -24.37 -9.29
C ALA A 25 -3.16 -23.55 -9.64
N VAL A 26 -3.16 -22.26 -9.29
CA VAL A 26 -4.24 -21.34 -9.70
C VAL A 26 -4.20 -21.17 -11.21
N PRO A 27 -5.28 -21.53 -11.95
CA PRO A 27 -5.34 -21.32 -13.40
C PRO A 27 -5.35 -19.83 -13.76
N ILE A 28 -4.75 -19.49 -14.91
CA ILE A 28 -4.83 -18.14 -15.46
C ILE A 28 -6.04 -18.08 -16.40
N TYR A 29 -7.14 -17.51 -15.92
CA TYR A 29 -8.36 -17.31 -16.70
C TYR A 29 -8.26 -16.04 -17.57
N GLN A 30 -7.49 -16.12 -18.65
CA GLN A 30 -7.28 -15.00 -19.59
C GLN A 30 -8.48 -14.88 -20.53
N THR A 31 -9.58 -14.32 -20.03
CA THR A 31 -10.83 -14.13 -20.78
C THR A 31 -11.47 -12.79 -20.47
N THR A 32 -12.18 -12.23 -21.45
CA THR A 32 -12.95 -10.98 -21.30
C THR A 32 -14.36 -11.23 -20.79
N SER A 33 -14.97 -12.37 -21.13
CA SER A 33 -16.40 -12.62 -20.91
C SER A 33 -16.69 -14.09 -20.61
N TYR A 34 -17.85 -14.31 -20.00
CA TYR A 34 -18.31 -15.63 -19.57
C TYR A 34 -19.68 -15.94 -20.17
N VAL A 35 -19.91 -17.21 -20.56
CA VAL A 35 -21.15 -17.65 -21.20
C VAL A 35 -22.21 -17.94 -20.16
N PHE A 36 -23.43 -17.47 -20.39
CA PHE A 36 -24.61 -17.79 -19.57
C PHE A 36 -25.29 -19.07 -20.10
N ARG A 37 -25.89 -19.83 -19.17
CA ARG A 37 -26.60 -21.07 -19.52
C ARG A 37 -27.87 -20.82 -20.34
N ASN A 38 -28.57 -19.70 -20.04
CA ASN A 38 -29.77 -19.24 -20.74
C ASN A 38 -30.05 -17.77 -20.37
N SER A 39 -31.09 -17.18 -20.94
CA SER A 39 -31.45 -15.76 -20.74
C SER A 39 -31.82 -15.43 -19.29
N GLN A 40 -32.49 -16.38 -18.59
CA GLN A 40 -32.83 -16.19 -17.17
C GLN A 40 -31.54 -16.12 -16.30
N HIS A 41 -30.60 -17.03 -16.52
CA HIS A 41 -29.30 -17.01 -15.82
C HIS A 41 -28.53 -15.70 -16.09
N ALA A 42 -28.61 -15.16 -17.30
CA ALA A 42 -28.04 -13.86 -17.60
C ALA A 42 -28.71 -12.75 -16.79
N ALA A 43 -30.05 -12.70 -16.76
CA ALA A 43 -30.82 -11.74 -15.98
C ALA A 43 -30.50 -11.80 -14.47
N ASP A 44 -30.41 -13.02 -13.91
CA ASP A 44 -30.11 -13.24 -12.50
C ASP A 44 -28.70 -12.76 -12.14
N ARG A 45 -27.70 -12.93 -13.03
CA ARG A 45 -26.36 -12.39 -12.85
C ARG A 45 -26.33 -10.86 -12.81
N PHE A 46 -27.04 -10.20 -13.74
CA PHE A 46 -27.08 -8.75 -13.83
C PHE A 46 -27.91 -8.11 -12.69
N SER A 47 -28.90 -8.80 -12.17
CA SER A 47 -29.69 -8.36 -11.01
C SER A 47 -29.05 -8.70 -9.65
N LEU A 48 -27.86 -9.34 -9.63
CA LEU A 48 -27.16 -9.84 -8.45
C LEU A 48 -27.91 -10.94 -7.68
N ALA A 49 -28.92 -11.54 -8.29
CA ALA A 49 -29.65 -12.68 -7.70
C ALA A 49 -28.85 -13.99 -7.75
N ASP A 50 -27.90 -14.12 -8.68
CA ASP A 50 -26.98 -15.24 -8.79
C ASP A 50 -25.54 -14.71 -8.83
N ALA A 51 -24.68 -15.22 -7.93
CA ALA A 51 -23.28 -14.81 -7.83
C ALA A 51 -22.40 -15.45 -8.91
N GLY A 52 -21.39 -14.76 -9.42
CA GLY A 52 -20.36 -15.30 -10.30
C GLY A 52 -19.89 -14.36 -11.40
N ASN A 53 -19.12 -14.90 -12.32
CA ASN A 53 -18.47 -14.11 -13.36
C ASN A 53 -19.44 -13.64 -14.44
N VAL A 54 -19.28 -12.41 -14.89
CA VAL A 54 -20.03 -11.78 -15.99
C VAL A 54 -19.05 -11.28 -17.05
N TYR A 55 -18.11 -10.45 -16.64
CA TYR A 55 -17.13 -9.81 -17.52
C TYR A 55 -15.81 -9.61 -16.77
N GLY A 56 -14.69 -9.89 -17.41
CA GLY A 56 -13.36 -9.95 -16.78
C GLY A 56 -12.88 -8.66 -16.12
N ARG A 57 -13.44 -7.49 -16.47
CA ARG A 57 -13.17 -6.23 -15.77
C ARG A 57 -13.77 -6.20 -14.37
N LEU A 58 -14.93 -6.85 -14.17
CA LEU A 58 -15.64 -6.86 -12.88
C LEU A 58 -15.18 -8.00 -11.99
N THR A 59 -15.11 -9.19 -12.57
CA THR A 59 -14.79 -10.44 -11.84
C THR A 59 -13.99 -11.39 -12.72
N ASN A 60 -13.00 -12.03 -12.11
CA ASN A 60 -12.18 -13.06 -12.76
C ASN A 60 -11.68 -14.04 -11.71
N SER A 61 -11.73 -15.33 -11.97
CA SER A 61 -11.38 -16.35 -10.98
C SER A 61 -9.91 -16.31 -10.52
N THR A 62 -8.97 -15.87 -11.37
CA THR A 62 -7.56 -15.71 -10.98
C THR A 62 -7.39 -14.51 -10.04
N GLN A 63 -8.05 -13.40 -10.34
CA GLN A 63 -8.07 -12.19 -9.53
C GLN A 63 -8.73 -12.45 -8.16
N ASP A 64 -9.83 -13.22 -8.13
CA ASP A 64 -10.57 -13.57 -6.92
C ASP A 64 -9.69 -14.30 -5.90
N VAL A 65 -8.79 -15.19 -6.34
CA VAL A 65 -7.83 -15.85 -5.45
C VAL A 65 -6.86 -14.84 -4.83
N LEU A 66 -6.34 -13.89 -5.61
CA LEU A 66 -5.46 -12.84 -5.08
C LEU A 66 -6.20 -11.97 -4.06
N GLU A 67 -7.43 -11.55 -4.36
CA GLU A 67 -8.27 -10.73 -3.50
C GLU A 67 -8.56 -11.42 -2.17
N LYS A 68 -9.04 -12.67 -2.19
CA LYS A 68 -9.32 -13.49 -1.00
C LYS A 68 -8.07 -13.68 -0.14
N ARG A 69 -6.94 -13.96 -0.79
CA ARG A 69 -5.68 -14.24 -0.09
C ARG A 69 -5.17 -12.99 0.63
N VAL A 70 -5.11 -11.85 -0.05
CA VAL A 70 -4.63 -10.61 0.60
C VAL A 70 -5.62 -10.11 1.65
N ALA A 71 -6.94 -10.23 1.43
CA ALA A 71 -7.94 -9.94 2.46
C ALA A 71 -7.69 -10.75 3.74
N ALA A 72 -7.47 -12.06 3.61
CA ALA A 72 -7.21 -12.93 4.76
C ALA A 72 -5.86 -12.62 5.45
N LEU A 73 -4.83 -12.25 4.70
CA LEU A 73 -3.52 -11.89 5.25
C LEU A 73 -3.58 -10.58 6.04
N GLU A 74 -4.33 -9.58 5.57
CA GLU A 74 -4.58 -8.33 6.29
C GLU A 74 -5.57 -8.48 7.46
N GLY A 75 -6.34 -9.56 7.50
CA GLY A 75 -7.44 -9.73 8.46
C GLY A 75 -8.70 -8.95 8.08
N GLY A 76 -8.83 -8.58 6.81
CA GLY A 76 -10.01 -7.90 6.25
C GLY A 76 -11.12 -8.84 5.85
N THR A 77 -12.30 -8.29 5.57
CA THR A 77 -13.49 -9.05 5.14
C THR A 77 -13.56 -9.24 3.64
N ALA A 78 -13.03 -8.29 2.87
CA ALA A 78 -13.02 -8.33 1.41
C ALA A 78 -11.86 -7.52 0.84
N ALA A 79 -11.44 -7.84 -0.38
CA ALA A 79 -10.49 -7.04 -1.12
C ALA A 79 -10.87 -6.89 -2.60
N LEU A 80 -10.27 -5.89 -3.24
CA LEU A 80 -10.39 -5.61 -4.66
C LEU A 80 -9.01 -5.39 -5.27
N ALA A 81 -8.67 -6.18 -6.28
CA ALA A 81 -7.46 -6.00 -7.07
C ALA A 81 -7.72 -5.07 -8.27
N VAL A 82 -6.81 -4.10 -8.47
CA VAL A 82 -6.85 -3.08 -9.51
C VAL A 82 -5.51 -2.96 -10.22
N ALA A 83 -5.47 -2.19 -11.31
CA ALA A 83 -4.31 -2.13 -12.22
C ALA A 83 -3.01 -1.62 -11.58
N SER A 84 -3.06 -0.83 -10.51
CA SER A 84 -1.89 -0.24 -9.86
C SER A 84 -2.20 0.26 -8.44
N GLY A 85 -1.18 0.51 -7.64
CA GLY A 85 -1.33 1.19 -6.35
C GLY A 85 -1.96 2.57 -6.49
N ALA A 86 -1.58 3.34 -7.52
CA ALA A 86 -2.19 4.63 -7.81
C ALA A 86 -3.70 4.51 -8.07
N ALA A 87 -4.15 3.47 -8.81
CA ALA A 87 -5.58 3.20 -9.01
C ALA A 87 -6.28 2.83 -7.70
N ALA A 88 -5.62 2.05 -6.82
CA ALA A 88 -6.18 1.69 -5.52
C ALA A 88 -6.42 2.94 -4.65
N ILE A 89 -5.43 3.83 -4.56
CA ILE A 89 -5.55 5.08 -3.81
C ILE A 89 -6.62 5.97 -4.44
N THR A 90 -6.58 6.18 -5.76
CA THR A 90 -7.54 7.04 -6.48
C THR A 90 -8.98 6.58 -6.25
N TYR A 91 -9.25 5.28 -6.42
CA TYR A 91 -10.60 4.75 -6.21
C TYR A 91 -11.04 4.83 -4.75
N THR A 92 -10.14 4.59 -3.81
CA THR A 92 -10.42 4.74 -2.39
C THR A 92 -10.83 6.19 -2.05
N ILE A 93 -10.04 7.16 -2.48
CA ILE A 93 -10.31 8.58 -2.20
C ILE A 93 -11.57 9.06 -2.95
N GLN A 94 -11.78 8.67 -4.20
CA GLN A 94 -13.00 9.02 -4.95
C GLN A 94 -14.25 8.41 -4.33
N ALA A 95 -14.18 7.16 -3.85
CA ALA A 95 -15.30 6.51 -3.17
C ALA A 95 -15.73 7.26 -1.90
N LEU A 96 -14.75 7.82 -1.17
CA LEU A 96 -14.98 8.51 0.10
C LEU A 96 -15.32 9.98 -0.08
N ALA A 97 -14.56 10.71 -0.90
CA ALA A 97 -14.50 12.17 -0.89
C ALA A 97 -14.93 12.85 -2.21
N ALA A 98 -15.45 12.13 -3.19
CA ALA A 98 -16.00 12.77 -4.38
C ALA A 98 -17.08 13.84 -4.04
N ASN A 99 -17.29 14.81 -4.95
CA ASN A 99 -18.29 15.86 -4.81
C ASN A 99 -18.06 16.84 -3.64
N GLY A 100 -16.84 17.32 -3.48
CA GLY A 100 -16.50 18.36 -2.51
C GLY A 100 -16.10 17.84 -1.14
N GLY A 101 -15.71 16.58 -1.04
CA GLY A 101 -15.15 16.01 0.20
C GLY A 101 -13.72 16.45 0.45
N HIS A 102 -13.29 16.31 1.69
CA HIS A 102 -11.97 16.68 2.17
C HIS A 102 -11.27 15.48 2.80
N ILE A 103 -9.95 15.40 2.64
CA ILE A 103 -9.07 14.39 3.22
C ILE A 103 -8.05 15.06 4.13
N VAL A 104 -7.83 14.52 5.32
CA VAL A 104 -6.66 14.83 6.15
C VAL A 104 -5.60 13.79 5.82
N ALA A 105 -4.43 14.19 5.34
CA ALA A 105 -3.38 13.28 4.92
C ALA A 105 -2.05 13.56 5.63
N GLN A 106 -1.32 12.52 5.98
CA GLN A 106 0.06 12.65 6.43
C GLN A 106 0.91 13.34 5.36
N LYS A 107 1.81 14.26 5.76
CA LYS A 107 2.66 14.99 4.82
C LYS A 107 3.80 14.16 4.23
N THR A 108 4.29 13.16 4.96
CA THR A 108 5.41 12.28 4.60
C THR A 108 4.93 11.00 3.92
N ILE A 109 4.12 11.14 2.86
CA ILE A 109 3.61 10.03 2.04
C ILE A 109 4.38 9.92 0.72
N TYR A 110 4.15 8.82 0.01
CA TYR A 110 4.69 8.62 -1.34
C TYR A 110 4.43 9.84 -2.24
N GLY A 111 5.47 10.34 -2.92
CA GLY A 111 5.38 11.55 -3.75
C GLY A 111 4.28 11.50 -4.83
N GLY A 112 3.99 10.30 -5.37
CA GLY A 112 2.86 10.12 -6.30
C GLY A 112 1.49 10.31 -5.63
N SER A 113 1.33 9.86 -4.38
CA SER A 113 0.13 10.07 -3.57
C SER A 113 -0.01 11.54 -3.18
N TYR A 114 1.10 12.17 -2.80
CA TYR A 114 1.12 13.61 -2.53
C TYR A 114 0.67 14.41 -3.76
N ASN A 115 1.25 14.16 -4.93
CA ASN A 115 0.86 14.83 -6.17
C ASN A 115 -0.60 14.57 -6.57
N LEU A 116 -1.07 13.33 -6.39
CA LEU A 116 -2.47 12.97 -6.62
C LEU A 116 -3.41 13.82 -5.76
N LEU A 117 -3.14 13.90 -4.46
CA LEU A 117 -3.95 14.61 -3.48
C LEU A 117 -3.83 16.14 -3.60
N SER A 118 -2.63 16.67 -3.93
CA SER A 118 -2.40 18.12 -4.02
C SER A 118 -2.87 18.74 -5.33
N HIS A 119 -2.76 18.01 -6.45
CA HIS A 119 -2.91 18.62 -7.77
C HIS A 119 -3.95 17.95 -8.66
N THR A 120 -4.05 16.62 -8.63
CA THR A 120 -4.94 15.89 -9.53
C THR A 120 -6.37 15.87 -9.01
N LEU A 121 -6.58 15.39 -7.79
CA LEU A 121 -7.93 15.23 -7.23
C LEU A 121 -8.65 16.56 -6.92
N PRO A 122 -7.97 17.68 -6.63
CA PRO A 122 -8.66 18.98 -6.56
C PRO A 122 -9.41 19.36 -7.84
N GLN A 123 -8.93 18.94 -9.02
CA GLN A 123 -9.64 19.13 -10.29
C GLN A 123 -10.97 18.35 -10.36
N TYR A 124 -11.15 17.35 -9.50
CA TYR A 124 -12.35 16.53 -9.36
C TYR A 124 -13.12 16.85 -8.07
N GLY A 125 -12.81 17.99 -7.43
CA GLY A 125 -13.54 18.48 -6.27
C GLY A 125 -13.18 17.80 -4.95
N VAL A 126 -12.00 17.20 -4.82
CA VAL A 126 -11.49 16.66 -3.55
C VAL A 126 -10.44 17.60 -3.00
N GLU A 127 -10.63 18.08 -1.76
CA GLU A 127 -9.65 18.91 -1.06
C GLU A 127 -8.80 18.05 -0.13
N THR A 128 -7.56 18.48 0.13
CA THR A 128 -6.67 17.80 1.08
C THR A 128 -5.95 18.80 1.98
N THR A 129 -5.89 18.50 3.27
CA THR A 129 -4.99 19.16 4.23
C THR A 129 -3.90 18.16 4.65
N PHE A 130 -2.64 18.53 4.39
CA PHE A 130 -1.49 17.73 4.84
C PHE A 130 -1.10 18.14 6.25
N VAL A 131 -0.81 17.14 7.09
CA VAL A 131 -0.51 17.32 8.51
C VAL A 131 0.73 16.53 8.92
N ASP A 132 1.36 16.95 10.00
CA ASP A 132 2.33 16.12 10.69
C ASP A 132 1.61 15.06 11.53
N ALA A 133 1.71 13.80 11.10
CA ALA A 133 1.03 12.69 11.77
C ALA A 133 1.58 12.40 13.20
N HIS A 134 2.75 12.95 13.58
CA HIS A 134 3.24 12.90 14.94
C HIS A 134 2.57 13.95 15.85
N ASN A 135 1.91 14.94 15.28
CA ASN A 135 1.17 15.97 16.00
C ASN A 135 -0.34 15.67 15.99
N LEU A 136 -0.81 14.90 16.97
CA LEU A 136 -2.23 14.51 17.05
C LEU A 136 -3.19 15.71 17.12
N ALA A 137 -2.76 16.84 17.73
CA ALA A 137 -3.57 18.05 17.78
C ALA A 137 -3.71 18.70 16.39
N GLU A 138 -2.69 18.63 15.54
CA GLU A 138 -2.75 19.09 14.15
C GLU A 138 -3.64 18.20 13.31
N VAL A 139 -3.54 16.85 13.49
CA VAL A 139 -4.41 15.89 12.83
C VAL A 139 -5.88 16.18 13.15
N GLU A 140 -6.24 16.30 14.42
CA GLU A 140 -7.63 16.58 14.83
C GLU A 140 -8.08 17.97 14.38
N GLY A 141 -7.21 18.99 14.52
CA GLY A 141 -7.50 20.37 14.14
C GLY A 141 -7.70 20.58 12.62
N ALA A 142 -7.21 19.68 11.79
CA ALA A 142 -7.40 19.72 10.34
C ALA A 142 -8.76 19.17 9.86
N ILE A 143 -9.52 18.53 10.75
CA ILE A 143 -10.83 17.95 10.43
C ILE A 143 -11.86 19.07 10.23
N LYS A 144 -12.57 19.03 9.09
CA LYS A 144 -13.64 19.95 8.68
C LYS A 144 -14.97 19.21 8.55
N ASP A 145 -16.08 19.92 8.42
CA ASP A 145 -17.41 19.31 8.24
C ASP A 145 -17.51 18.42 6.99
N ASN A 146 -16.75 18.77 5.95
CA ASN A 146 -16.68 17.98 4.72
C ASN A 146 -15.53 16.95 4.71
N THR A 147 -14.82 16.74 5.80
CA THR A 147 -13.80 15.67 5.88
C THR A 147 -14.46 14.29 5.73
N ARG A 148 -13.80 13.42 4.97
CA ARG A 148 -14.32 12.09 4.64
C ARG A 148 -13.37 10.95 4.98
N ALA A 149 -12.11 11.22 5.26
CA ALA A 149 -11.16 10.22 5.75
C ALA A 149 -9.89 10.89 6.30
N ILE A 150 -9.16 10.12 7.10
CA ILE A 150 -7.75 10.38 7.39
C ILE A 150 -6.94 9.34 6.60
N TYR A 151 -5.88 9.78 5.91
CA TYR A 151 -5.02 8.94 5.07
C TYR A 151 -3.57 8.97 5.57
N LEU A 152 -3.00 7.78 5.83
CA LEU A 152 -1.64 7.60 6.35
C LEU A 152 -0.89 6.51 5.56
N GLU A 153 0.44 6.46 5.72
CA GLU A 153 1.28 5.31 5.40
C GLU A 153 1.81 4.66 6.69
N THR A 154 1.93 3.34 6.72
CA THR A 154 2.50 2.62 7.89
C THR A 154 3.97 2.94 8.12
N LEU A 155 4.70 3.17 7.04
CA LEU A 155 6.10 3.60 6.97
C LEU A 155 6.20 4.65 5.88
N GLY A 156 6.50 5.87 6.27
CA GLY A 156 6.58 7.01 5.36
C GLY A 156 7.72 6.89 4.34
N ASN A 157 7.56 7.53 3.20
CA ASN A 157 8.54 7.53 2.12
C ASN A 157 9.11 8.94 1.92
N PRO A 158 10.43 9.16 2.07
CA PRO A 158 11.48 8.12 2.02
C PRO A 158 12.03 7.68 3.38
N ASN A 159 11.61 8.29 4.48
CA ASN A 159 12.32 8.26 5.75
C ASN A 159 11.87 7.15 6.73
N SER A 160 10.86 6.35 6.38
CA SER A 160 10.30 5.30 7.24
C SER A 160 9.78 5.80 8.59
N ASP A 161 9.28 7.05 8.66
CA ASP A 161 8.60 7.58 9.82
C ASP A 161 7.29 6.82 10.09
N ILE A 162 6.94 6.69 11.39
CA ILE A 162 5.84 5.83 11.83
C ILE A 162 4.81 6.69 12.60
N PRO A 163 3.57 6.84 12.08
CA PRO A 163 2.50 7.49 12.82
C PRO A 163 1.98 6.62 13.98
N ASP A 164 1.44 7.22 15.04
CA ASP A 164 0.70 6.46 16.05
C ASP A 164 -0.70 6.10 15.51
N ILE A 165 -0.78 4.95 14.88
CA ILE A 165 -1.98 4.46 14.17
C ILE A 165 -3.16 4.34 15.14
N ASP A 166 -2.95 3.77 16.33
CA ASP A 166 -4.03 3.58 17.31
C ASP A 166 -4.63 4.93 17.74
N ALA A 167 -3.78 5.91 18.05
CA ALA A 167 -4.24 7.24 18.47
C ALA A 167 -4.98 7.99 17.34
N ILE A 168 -4.49 7.88 16.11
CA ILE A 168 -5.15 8.53 14.96
C ILE A 168 -6.45 7.82 14.60
N ALA A 169 -6.54 6.49 14.77
CA ALA A 169 -7.79 5.75 14.61
C ALA A 169 -8.86 6.21 15.60
N GLU A 170 -8.50 6.44 16.87
CA GLU A 170 -9.41 6.99 17.87
C GLU A 170 -9.93 8.39 17.47
N ILE A 171 -9.05 9.26 16.95
CA ILE A 171 -9.45 10.57 16.44
C ILE A 171 -10.41 10.41 15.25
N ALA A 172 -10.08 9.59 14.25
CA ALA A 172 -10.92 9.37 13.08
C ALA A 172 -12.33 8.88 13.49
N HIS A 173 -12.40 7.85 14.32
CA HIS A 173 -13.67 7.26 14.75
C HIS A 173 -14.51 8.19 15.62
N LYS A 174 -13.88 9.01 16.48
CA LYS A 174 -14.56 10.06 17.26
C LYS A 174 -15.33 11.03 16.37
N HIS A 175 -14.80 11.30 15.17
CA HIS A 175 -15.43 12.18 14.17
C HIS A 175 -16.27 11.42 13.13
N GLY A 176 -16.50 10.12 13.29
CA GLY A 176 -17.27 9.29 12.36
C GLY A 176 -16.60 9.10 10.99
N LEU A 177 -15.27 9.18 10.94
CA LEU A 177 -14.44 9.06 9.74
C LEU A 177 -13.74 7.70 9.69
N PRO A 178 -13.58 7.07 8.51
CA PRO A 178 -12.72 5.91 8.37
C PRO A 178 -11.24 6.34 8.34
N LEU A 179 -10.39 5.50 8.90
CA LEU A 179 -8.94 5.58 8.74
C LEU A 179 -8.50 4.71 7.57
N VAL A 180 -7.86 5.34 6.58
CA VAL A 180 -7.26 4.69 5.41
C VAL A 180 -5.74 4.62 5.57
N ILE A 181 -5.17 3.44 5.42
CA ILE A 181 -3.73 3.25 5.54
C ILE A 181 -3.15 2.59 4.30
N ASP A 182 -2.14 3.23 3.70
CA ASP A 182 -1.30 2.58 2.72
C ASP A 182 -0.26 1.72 3.44
N ASN A 183 -0.42 0.39 3.32
CA ASN A 183 0.43 -0.60 3.95
C ASN A 183 1.44 -1.22 2.96
N THR A 184 1.80 -0.48 1.92
CA THR A 184 2.72 -0.97 0.87
C THR A 184 4.07 -1.36 1.44
N PHE A 185 4.65 -0.59 2.36
CA PHE A 185 5.96 -0.88 2.97
C PHE A 185 5.87 -1.80 4.18
N GLY A 186 4.79 -1.73 4.94
CA GLY A 186 4.55 -2.62 6.07
C GLY A 186 4.21 -4.04 5.63
N THR A 187 3.42 -4.21 4.60
CA THR A 187 2.82 -5.47 4.16
C THR A 187 2.00 -6.16 5.25
N PRO A 188 1.08 -7.05 4.94
CA PRO A 188 0.33 -7.77 5.96
C PRO A 188 1.18 -8.72 6.83
N TYR A 189 2.45 -8.92 6.47
CA TYR A 189 3.36 -9.74 7.25
C TYR A 189 4.03 -8.98 8.40
N LEU A 190 4.45 -7.75 8.18
CA LEU A 190 5.16 -6.96 9.20
C LEU A 190 4.19 -6.23 10.12
N ILE A 191 3.05 -5.74 9.58
CA ILE A 191 1.99 -5.08 10.33
C ILE A 191 0.64 -5.29 9.65
N ARG A 192 -0.43 -5.40 10.46
CA ARG A 192 -1.82 -5.41 10.03
C ARG A 192 -2.56 -4.18 10.55
N PRO A 193 -2.65 -3.10 9.79
CA PRO A 193 -3.29 -1.87 10.26
C PRO A 193 -4.74 -2.03 10.71
N LEU A 194 -5.47 -3.03 10.15
CA LEU A 194 -6.84 -3.35 10.58
C LEU A 194 -6.93 -3.84 12.03
N GLU A 195 -5.84 -4.36 12.60
CA GLU A 195 -5.75 -4.73 14.02
C GLU A 195 -5.49 -3.49 14.90
N HIS A 196 -5.09 -2.36 14.30
CA HIS A 196 -4.78 -1.09 14.93
C HIS A 196 -5.80 0.02 14.60
N GLY A 197 -7.02 -0.36 14.23
CA GLY A 197 -8.12 0.58 14.03
C GLY A 197 -8.23 1.18 12.64
N ALA A 198 -7.40 0.78 11.67
CA ALA A 198 -7.66 1.12 10.27
C ALA A 198 -8.96 0.46 9.79
N ASP A 199 -9.67 1.13 8.90
CA ASP A 199 -10.91 0.63 8.30
C ASP A 199 -10.69 0.14 6.87
N ILE A 200 -9.77 0.80 6.17
CA ILE A 200 -9.39 0.50 4.79
C ILE A 200 -7.87 0.45 4.70
N VAL A 201 -7.36 -0.59 4.05
CA VAL A 201 -5.94 -0.72 3.74
C VAL A 201 -5.76 -0.73 2.23
N VAL A 202 -4.79 0.02 1.73
CA VAL A 202 -4.40 -0.01 0.32
C VAL A 202 -2.97 -0.50 0.16
N HIS A 203 -2.69 -1.13 -0.99
CA HIS A 203 -1.36 -1.58 -1.35
C HIS A 203 -1.02 -1.25 -2.80
N SER A 204 0.18 -0.79 -3.03
CA SER A 204 0.84 -1.04 -4.31
C SER A 204 1.40 -2.47 -4.30
N ALA A 205 0.62 -3.42 -4.83
CA ALA A 205 1.05 -4.83 -4.91
C ALA A 205 2.29 -5.01 -5.81
N THR A 206 2.61 -4.01 -6.63
CA THR A 206 3.84 -3.87 -7.42
C THR A 206 5.11 -4.04 -6.59
N LYS A 207 5.06 -3.64 -5.30
CA LYS A 207 6.19 -3.56 -4.38
C LYS A 207 6.44 -4.91 -3.70
N PHE A 208 6.56 -4.99 -2.38
CA PHE A 208 6.86 -6.24 -1.66
C PHE A 208 5.92 -7.40 -1.95
N ILE A 209 4.62 -7.16 -2.20
CA ILE A 209 3.66 -8.23 -2.51
C ILE A 209 4.13 -8.99 -3.76
N GLY A 210 4.40 -8.29 -4.87
CA GLY A 210 5.00 -8.89 -6.07
C GLY A 210 6.47 -9.24 -5.87
N GLY A 211 7.24 -8.29 -5.37
CA GLY A 211 8.63 -8.43 -4.94
C GLY A 211 9.70 -8.56 -6.02
N HIS A 212 9.33 -8.61 -7.30
CA HIS A 212 10.26 -8.95 -8.39
C HIS A 212 10.32 -7.89 -9.50
N GLY A 213 9.61 -6.75 -9.33
CA GLY A 213 9.59 -5.68 -10.33
C GLY A 213 8.96 -6.06 -11.68
N THR A 214 8.19 -7.15 -11.74
CA THR A 214 7.67 -7.73 -13.00
C THR A 214 6.27 -7.26 -13.36
N SER A 215 5.45 -6.88 -12.37
CA SER A 215 4.03 -6.61 -12.59
C SER A 215 3.52 -5.45 -11.77
N LEU A 216 2.69 -4.62 -12.39
CA LEU A 216 1.92 -3.59 -11.69
C LEU A 216 0.65 -4.22 -11.11
N GLY A 217 0.26 -3.75 -9.93
CA GLY A 217 -1.02 -4.07 -9.30
C GLY A 217 -1.28 -3.19 -8.11
N GLY A 218 -2.56 -3.02 -7.76
CA GLY A 218 -3.01 -2.38 -6.54
C GLY A 218 -4.05 -3.26 -5.85
N ILE A 219 -4.17 -3.13 -4.55
CA ILE A 219 -5.17 -3.86 -3.77
C ILE A 219 -5.79 -2.91 -2.76
N ILE A 220 -7.11 -2.97 -2.63
CA ILE A 220 -7.89 -2.28 -1.61
C ILE A 220 -8.48 -3.37 -0.70
N VAL A 221 -8.27 -3.27 0.60
CA VAL A 221 -8.80 -4.20 1.59
C VAL A 221 -9.75 -3.45 2.53
N GLU A 222 -10.96 -3.98 2.70
CA GLU A 222 -11.95 -3.47 3.65
C GLU A 222 -11.92 -4.28 4.94
N GLY A 223 -11.81 -3.58 6.09
CA GLY A 223 -11.82 -4.20 7.41
C GLY A 223 -13.21 -4.69 7.85
N GLY A 224 -14.25 -4.08 7.31
CA GLY A 224 -15.65 -4.46 7.52
C GLY A 224 -16.24 -4.06 8.86
N LYS A 225 -15.54 -3.28 9.68
CA LYS A 225 -16.00 -2.80 10.99
C LYS A 225 -16.61 -1.41 10.94
N PHE A 226 -16.28 -0.60 9.95
CA PHE A 226 -16.79 0.77 9.83
C PHE A 226 -18.28 0.76 9.48
N ASN A 227 -19.08 1.52 10.23
CA ASN A 227 -20.52 1.60 10.01
C ASN A 227 -20.85 2.74 9.06
N TRP A 228 -20.86 2.47 7.77
CA TRP A 228 -21.14 3.43 6.70
C TRP A 228 -22.48 4.17 6.87
N LYS A 229 -23.50 3.46 7.38
CA LYS A 229 -24.85 4.03 7.56
C LYS A 229 -24.94 4.93 8.79
N ALA A 230 -24.31 4.52 9.90
CA ALA A 230 -24.33 5.32 11.13
C ALA A 230 -23.53 6.60 11.03
N SER A 231 -22.46 6.61 10.21
CA SER A 231 -21.67 7.82 9.94
C SER A 231 -22.49 8.91 9.23
N GLY A 232 -23.40 8.54 8.32
CA GLY A 232 -24.21 9.48 7.53
C GLY A 232 -23.45 10.23 6.43
N ASN A 233 -22.14 10.05 6.31
CA ASN A 233 -21.28 10.80 5.39
C ASN A 233 -21.08 10.14 4.02
N TYR A 234 -21.58 8.91 3.82
CA TYR A 234 -21.30 8.07 2.64
C TYR A 234 -22.59 7.58 1.96
N PRO A 235 -23.44 8.48 1.44
CA PRO A 235 -24.72 8.10 0.84
C PRO A 235 -24.55 7.21 -0.41
N ASN A 236 -23.45 7.35 -1.14
CA ASN A 236 -23.11 6.51 -2.30
C ASN A 236 -22.93 5.03 -1.95
N ILE A 237 -22.59 4.69 -0.69
CA ILE A 237 -22.41 3.32 -0.20
C ILE A 237 -23.64 2.86 0.61
N ALA A 238 -24.17 3.77 1.45
CA ALA A 238 -25.19 3.44 2.46
C ALA A 238 -26.62 3.60 1.97
N ASP A 239 -26.87 4.49 1.01
CA ASP A 239 -28.21 4.80 0.50
C ASP A 239 -28.52 4.04 -0.81
N PRO A 240 -29.82 4.00 -1.22
CA PRO A 240 -30.23 3.42 -2.50
C PRO A 240 -29.52 4.03 -3.69
N ASN A 241 -28.79 3.20 -4.47
CA ASN A 241 -28.01 3.64 -5.62
C ASN A 241 -28.84 3.56 -6.92
N PRO A 242 -29.02 4.67 -7.67
CA PRO A 242 -29.81 4.66 -8.89
C PRO A 242 -29.21 3.81 -10.02
N SER A 243 -27.89 3.64 -10.06
CA SER A 243 -27.21 2.76 -11.06
C SER A 243 -27.45 1.27 -10.82
N TYR A 244 -27.94 0.91 -9.61
CA TYR A 244 -28.23 -0.45 -9.22
C TYR A 244 -29.68 -0.62 -8.75
N HIS A 245 -30.62 -0.05 -9.50
CA HIS A 245 -32.08 -0.20 -9.26
C HIS A 245 -32.54 0.15 -7.84
N GLY A 246 -31.82 1.08 -7.17
CA GLY A 246 -32.15 1.48 -5.81
C GLY A 246 -31.63 0.54 -4.72
N ILE A 247 -30.71 -0.36 -5.01
CA ILE A 247 -30.05 -1.19 -3.99
C ILE A 247 -29.03 -0.34 -3.21
N SER A 248 -29.03 -0.43 -1.88
CA SER A 248 -27.96 0.05 -1.02
C SER A 248 -26.85 -1.02 -0.97
N PHE A 249 -25.60 -0.64 -1.25
CA PHE A 249 -24.47 -1.57 -1.13
C PHE A 249 -24.28 -2.06 0.31
N TYR A 250 -24.46 -1.17 1.29
CA TYR A 250 -24.35 -1.55 2.70
C TYR A 250 -25.41 -2.54 3.12
N ASP A 251 -26.68 -2.33 2.74
CA ASP A 251 -27.76 -3.25 3.08
C ASP A 251 -27.65 -4.60 2.33
N ALA A 252 -27.04 -4.62 1.14
CA ALA A 252 -26.90 -5.83 0.32
C ALA A 252 -25.74 -6.73 0.76
N VAL A 253 -24.58 -6.16 1.13
CA VAL A 253 -23.36 -6.96 1.38
C VAL A 253 -22.65 -6.62 2.69
N GLY A 254 -23.19 -5.72 3.49
CA GLY A 254 -22.71 -5.41 4.85
C GLY A 254 -21.25 -5.02 4.91
N SER A 255 -20.41 -5.86 5.53
CA SER A 255 -19.01 -5.63 5.78
C SER A 255 -18.09 -5.61 4.54
N ALA A 256 -18.64 -5.83 3.34
CA ALA A 256 -17.93 -5.72 2.07
C ALA A 256 -18.47 -4.59 1.18
N ALA A 257 -19.21 -3.63 1.76
CA ALA A 257 -19.93 -2.60 1.01
C ALA A 257 -19.00 -1.66 0.26
N PHE A 258 -17.89 -1.27 0.86
CA PHE A 258 -16.93 -0.33 0.27
C PHE A 258 -16.26 -0.90 -0.98
N VAL A 259 -15.65 -2.07 -0.88
CA VAL A 259 -14.99 -2.69 -2.04
C VAL A 259 -15.99 -3.11 -3.11
N THR A 260 -17.22 -3.49 -2.72
CA THR A 260 -18.30 -3.80 -3.66
C THR A 260 -18.75 -2.56 -4.43
N PHE A 261 -18.92 -1.42 -3.74
CA PHE A 261 -19.22 -0.14 -4.39
C PHE A 261 -18.12 0.23 -5.40
N ILE A 262 -16.86 0.16 -5.01
CA ILE A 262 -15.73 0.48 -5.94
C ILE A 262 -15.75 -0.46 -7.15
N ARG A 263 -15.94 -1.77 -6.95
CA ARG A 263 -16.02 -2.75 -8.03
C ARG A 263 -17.17 -2.45 -8.99
N ALA A 264 -18.36 -2.22 -8.43
CA ALA A 264 -19.59 -2.08 -9.17
C ALA A 264 -19.75 -0.74 -9.89
N ILE A 265 -19.13 0.33 -9.38
CA ILE A 265 -19.23 1.69 -9.91
C ILE A 265 -17.88 2.12 -10.52
N LEU A 266 -16.87 2.36 -9.68
CA LEU A 266 -15.63 3.00 -10.14
C LEU A 266 -14.83 2.11 -11.10
N LEU A 267 -14.58 0.86 -10.72
CA LEU A 267 -13.84 -0.07 -11.57
C LEU A 267 -14.62 -0.41 -12.86
N ARG A 268 -15.94 -0.64 -12.74
CA ARG A 268 -16.78 -0.92 -13.90
C ARG A 268 -16.73 0.20 -14.93
N ASP A 269 -16.85 1.45 -14.47
CA ASP A 269 -17.10 2.59 -15.36
C ASP A 269 -15.80 3.26 -15.83
N THR A 270 -14.70 3.21 -15.03
CA THR A 270 -13.42 3.87 -15.35
C THR A 270 -12.30 2.91 -15.74
N GLY A 271 -12.45 1.61 -15.45
CA GLY A 271 -11.74 0.53 -16.16
C GLY A 271 -10.31 0.20 -15.70
N ALA A 272 -9.82 0.63 -14.52
CA ALA A 272 -8.48 0.29 -14.04
C ALA A 272 -8.38 -1.18 -13.53
N ALA A 273 -8.81 -2.12 -14.36
CA ALA A 273 -8.81 -3.55 -14.06
C ALA A 273 -7.40 -4.15 -14.14
N ILE A 274 -7.06 -5.03 -13.19
CA ILE A 274 -5.82 -5.79 -13.25
C ILE A 274 -5.94 -6.93 -14.30
N SER A 275 -4.84 -7.23 -14.99
CA SER A 275 -4.76 -8.41 -15.86
C SER A 275 -4.73 -9.70 -15.03
N PRO A 276 -5.43 -10.79 -15.44
CA PRO A 276 -5.31 -12.09 -14.79
C PRO A 276 -3.88 -12.61 -14.74
N PHE A 277 -3.08 -12.33 -15.76
CA PHE A 277 -1.65 -12.69 -15.77
C PHE A 277 -0.87 -11.93 -14.70
N ASN A 278 -1.10 -10.62 -14.51
CA ASN A 278 -0.48 -9.87 -13.44
C ASN A 278 -0.94 -10.38 -12.07
N ALA A 279 -2.23 -10.67 -11.90
CA ALA A 279 -2.75 -11.26 -10.66
C ALA A 279 -2.06 -12.59 -10.33
N PHE A 280 -1.82 -13.44 -11.32
CA PHE A 280 -1.07 -14.68 -11.15
C PHE A 280 0.38 -14.43 -10.70
N LEU A 281 1.10 -13.49 -11.32
CA LEU A 281 2.47 -13.16 -10.93
C LEU A 281 2.53 -12.57 -9.51
N LEU A 282 1.55 -11.75 -9.12
CA LEU A 282 1.44 -11.24 -7.76
C LEU A 282 1.13 -12.36 -6.75
N LEU A 283 0.31 -13.36 -7.11
CA LEU A 283 0.09 -14.55 -6.28
C LEU A 283 1.38 -15.32 -6.02
N GLN A 284 2.25 -15.47 -7.04
CA GLN A 284 3.57 -16.10 -6.87
C GLN A 284 4.43 -15.31 -5.86
N GLY A 285 4.34 -13.98 -5.90
CA GLY A 285 5.00 -13.10 -4.92
C GLY A 285 4.44 -13.30 -3.50
N VAL A 286 3.12 -13.34 -3.35
CA VAL A 286 2.45 -13.54 -2.04
C VAL A 286 2.88 -14.85 -1.40
N GLU A 287 3.01 -15.94 -2.16
CA GLU A 287 3.35 -17.26 -1.63
C GLU A 287 4.72 -17.33 -0.91
N THR A 288 5.61 -16.39 -1.19
CA THR A 288 6.93 -16.28 -0.56
C THR A 288 7.12 -14.99 0.24
N LEU A 289 6.04 -14.25 0.51
CA LEU A 289 6.12 -12.92 1.12
C LEU A 289 6.86 -12.95 2.46
N SER A 290 6.48 -13.82 3.38
CA SER A 290 7.11 -13.92 4.71
C SER A 290 8.61 -14.23 4.62
N LEU A 291 9.00 -15.19 3.79
CA LEU A 291 10.40 -15.60 3.61
C LEU A 291 11.26 -14.45 3.06
N ARG A 292 10.72 -13.68 2.13
CA ARG A 292 11.41 -12.52 1.55
C ARG A 292 11.54 -11.39 2.57
N LEU A 293 10.46 -11.09 3.28
CA LEU A 293 10.46 -10.01 4.28
C LEU A 293 11.41 -10.31 5.45
N ASP A 294 11.47 -11.56 5.94
CA ASP A 294 12.45 -11.96 6.95
C ASP A 294 13.88 -11.67 6.47
N ARG A 295 14.21 -12.02 5.22
CA ARG A 295 15.53 -11.78 4.65
C ARG A 295 15.78 -10.27 4.44
N HIS A 296 14.80 -9.50 3.94
CA HIS A 296 14.92 -8.05 3.81
C HIS A 296 15.22 -7.39 5.17
N VAL A 297 14.49 -7.76 6.21
CA VAL A 297 14.66 -7.21 7.56
C VAL A 297 16.01 -7.62 8.16
N GLU A 298 16.41 -8.88 8.02
CA GLU A 298 17.72 -9.36 8.51
C GLU A 298 18.87 -8.58 7.86
N ASN A 299 18.84 -8.46 6.53
CA ASN A 299 19.87 -7.73 5.79
C ASN A 299 19.88 -6.24 6.19
N THR A 300 18.70 -5.62 6.30
CA THR A 300 18.56 -4.21 6.67
C THR A 300 19.19 -3.94 8.04
N LYS A 301 18.93 -4.74 9.05
CA LYS A 301 19.53 -4.56 10.40
C LYS A 301 21.05 -4.52 10.34
N LYS A 302 21.67 -5.42 9.55
CA LYS A 302 23.13 -5.48 9.38
C LYS A 302 23.68 -4.29 8.61
N VAL A 303 22.96 -3.84 7.56
CA VAL A 303 23.33 -2.65 6.78
C VAL A 303 23.20 -1.37 7.62
N VAL A 304 22.13 -1.22 8.40
CA VAL A 304 21.94 -0.10 9.32
C VAL A 304 23.08 -0.02 10.34
N GLU A 305 23.47 -1.14 10.95
CA GLU A 305 24.59 -1.20 11.88
C GLU A 305 25.94 -0.86 11.22
N PHE A 306 26.17 -1.35 9.99
CA PHE A 306 27.33 -0.99 9.19
C PHE A 306 27.39 0.51 8.92
N LEU A 307 26.30 1.10 8.40
CA LEU A 307 26.23 2.53 8.07
C LEU A 307 26.38 3.42 9.30
N LYS A 308 25.76 3.04 10.44
CA LYS A 308 25.85 3.78 11.70
C LYS A 308 27.29 3.95 12.17
N ASN A 309 28.14 2.96 11.92
CA ASN A 309 29.55 2.96 12.35
C ASN A 309 30.51 3.45 11.25
N HIS A 310 30.01 3.77 10.04
CA HIS A 310 30.88 4.14 8.94
C HIS A 310 31.34 5.62 9.02
N PRO A 311 32.68 5.91 8.89
CA PRO A 311 33.23 7.26 9.14
C PRO A 311 32.76 8.32 8.13
N LYS A 312 32.23 7.93 6.95
CA LYS A 312 31.70 8.85 5.91
C LYS A 312 30.18 9.05 6.00
N VAL A 313 29.50 8.44 6.96
CA VAL A 313 28.07 8.61 7.22
C VAL A 313 27.87 9.61 8.35
N THR A 314 26.96 10.55 8.18
CA THR A 314 26.62 11.58 9.19
C THR A 314 25.35 11.24 9.93
N LYS A 315 24.40 10.54 9.28
CA LYS A 315 23.12 10.16 9.85
C LYS A 315 22.59 8.90 9.17
N VAL A 316 21.98 8.02 9.93
CA VAL A 316 21.15 6.93 9.42
C VAL A 316 19.75 7.12 9.95
N ASN A 317 18.78 7.20 9.06
CA ASN A 317 17.38 7.44 9.41
C ASN A 317 16.60 6.12 9.32
N HIS A 318 16.67 5.32 10.41
CA HIS A 318 15.97 4.05 10.50
C HIS A 318 15.36 3.86 11.89
N PRO A 319 14.07 3.51 12.02
CA PRO A 319 13.37 3.49 13.31
C PRO A 319 13.81 2.36 14.27
N SER A 320 14.62 1.41 13.82
CA SER A 320 15.23 0.42 14.73
C SER A 320 16.36 0.99 15.61
N ILE A 321 16.86 2.18 15.30
CA ILE A 321 17.90 2.86 16.08
C ILE A 321 17.26 3.42 17.36
N GLU A 322 17.87 3.16 18.53
CA GLU A 322 17.30 3.50 19.84
C GLU A 322 17.00 5.00 20.02
N ASP A 323 17.85 5.86 19.45
CA ASP A 323 17.69 7.33 19.52
C ASP A 323 16.72 7.87 18.43
N HIS A 324 16.14 7.03 17.59
CA HIS A 324 15.19 7.49 16.58
C HIS A 324 13.87 7.89 17.23
N PRO A 325 13.24 9.03 16.83
CA PRO A 325 11.98 9.49 17.43
C PRO A 325 10.87 8.41 17.44
N ASP A 326 10.81 7.60 16.39
CA ASP A 326 9.77 6.57 16.21
C ASP A 326 10.17 5.20 16.77
N HIS A 327 11.29 5.07 17.49
CA HIS A 327 11.75 3.78 17.97
C HIS A 327 10.70 3.05 18.82
N ALA A 328 9.98 3.78 19.68
CA ALA A 328 8.92 3.20 20.50
C ALA A 328 7.74 2.67 19.65
N LEU A 329 7.33 3.41 18.63
CA LEU A 329 6.27 3.00 17.69
C LEU A 329 6.74 1.84 16.80
N TYR A 330 8.01 1.83 16.38
CA TYR A 330 8.60 0.71 15.67
C TYR A 330 8.51 -0.59 16.47
N ASN A 331 8.90 -0.57 17.74
CA ASN A 331 8.80 -1.74 18.61
C ASN A 331 7.34 -2.16 18.89
N LYS A 332 6.40 -1.20 18.91
CA LYS A 332 4.97 -1.46 19.09
C LYS A 332 4.35 -2.13 17.86
N TYR A 333 4.61 -1.61 16.67
CA TYR A 333 3.89 -2.00 15.45
C TYR A 333 4.59 -3.05 14.60
N PHE A 334 5.92 -3.19 14.72
CA PHE A 334 6.73 -4.06 13.87
C PHE A 334 7.49 -5.12 14.68
N PRO A 335 6.80 -6.07 15.33
CA PRO A 335 7.45 -7.09 16.15
C PRO A 335 8.38 -8.01 15.34
N ASN A 336 8.11 -8.18 14.04
CA ASN A 336 8.97 -8.91 13.11
C ASN A 336 10.08 -8.04 12.48
N GLY A 337 10.14 -6.76 12.85
CA GLY A 337 10.99 -5.77 12.22
C GLY A 337 10.36 -5.14 10.98
N GLY A 338 11.03 -4.20 10.35
CA GLY A 338 10.52 -3.47 9.20
C GLY A 338 11.55 -2.47 8.67
N GLY A 339 11.14 -1.64 7.71
CA GLY A 339 11.94 -0.50 7.25
C GLY A 339 13.11 -0.87 6.32
N SER A 340 13.00 -1.90 5.47
CA SER A 340 14.05 -2.20 4.50
C SER A 340 14.23 -1.13 3.41
N ILE A 341 13.40 -0.09 3.45
CA ILE A 341 13.54 1.13 2.66
C ILE A 341 13.79 2.25 3.67
N PHE A 342 14.95 2.88 3.61
CA PHE A 342 15.33 3.93 4.54
C PHE A 342 16.35 4.89 3.92
N THR A 343 16.70 5.95 4.62
CA THR A 343 17.66 6.94 4.16
C THR A 343 18.88 7.02 5.08
N PHE A 344 19.99 7.45 4.49
CA PHE A 344 21.16 7.87 5.25
C PHE A 344 21.78 9.12 4.59
N GLU A 345 22.58 9.86 5.33
CA GLU A 345 23.30 11.03 4.85
C GLU A 345 24.79 10.74 4.82
N ILE A 346 25.40 11.04 3.66
CA ILE A 346 26.85 10.92 3.47
C ILE A 346 27.55 12.25 3.81
N LYS A 347 28.78 12.21 4.28
CA LYS A 347 29.59 13.43 4.44
C LYS A 347 29.81 14.10 3.09
N GLY A 348 29.58 15.42 3.05
CA GLY A 348 29.65 16.22 1.83
C GLY A 348 28.26 16.68 1.40
N GLY A 349 27.99 16.66 0.12
CA GLY A 349 26.74 17.10 -0.47
C GLY A 349 26.29 16.23 -1.63
N LYS A 350 25.63 16.85 -2.59
CA LYS A 350 25.09 16.19 -3.79
C LYS A 350 26.16 15.47 -4.61
N GLU A 351 27.33 16.08 -4.78
CA GLU A 351 28.40 15.48 -5.59
C GLU A 351 28.96 14.21 -4.98
N GLU A 352 29.14 14.18 -3.65
CA GLU A 352 29.58 13.01 -2.93
C GLU A 352 28.52 11.90 -2.96
N ALA A 353 27.24 12.25 -2.78
CA ALA A 353 26.15 11.31 -2.90
C ALA A 353 26.07 10.68 -4.30
N TRP A 354 26.25 11.46 -5.34
CA TRP A 354 26.28 10.95 -6.72
C TRP A 354 27.49 10.07 -6.98
N LYS A 355 28.71 10.48 -6.56
CA LYS A 355 29.91 9.64 -6.68
C LYS A 355 29.74 8.30 -5.97
N PHE A 356 29.15 8.30 -4.77
CA PHE A 356 28.83 7.08 -4.04
C PHE A 356 27.90 6.18 -4.87
N ILE A 357 26.78 6.71 -5.34
CA ILE A 357 25.76 5.96 -6.08
C ILE A 357 26.33 5.40 -7.39
N ASP A 358 27.04 6.20 -8.14
CA ASP A 358 27.57 5.84 -9.47
C ASP A 358 28.67 4.76 -9.44
N ASN A 359 29.22 4.47 -8.26
CA ASN A 359 30.24 3.43 -8.06
C ASN A 359 29.69 2.15 -7.39
N LEU A 360 28.38 2.03 -7.21
CA LEU A 360 27.76 0.78 -6.80
C LEU A 360 27.57 -0.15 -8.00
N GLU A 361 27.75 -1.46 -7.77
CA GLU A 361 27.64 -2.49 -8.82
C GLU A 361 26.42 -3.40 -8.61
N ILE A 362 26.03 -3.67 -7.35
CA ILE A 362 24.89 -4.51 -7.00
C ILE A 362 23.61 -3.69 -6.93
N PHE A 363 23.69 -2.50 -6.30
CA PHE A 363 22.54 -1.62 -6.19
C PHE A 363 22.17 -1.04 -7.57
N SER A 364 20.92 -1.26 -7.99
CA SER A 364 20.40 -0.63 -9.21
C SER A 364 19.90 0.78 -8.92
N LEU A 365 20.40 1.77 -9.69
CA LEU A 365 19.91 3.15 -9.64
C LEU A 365 18.63 3.27 -10.45
N LEU A 366 17.48 3.38 -9.77
CA LEU A 366 16.18 3.50 -10.41
C LEU A 366 15.08 3.98 -9.45
N ALA A 367 13.99 4.48 -10.02
CA ALA A 367 12.83 4.98 -9.26
C ALA A 367 11.87 3.84 -8.85
N ASN A 368 12.38 2.84 -8.12
CA ASN A 368 11.57 1.77 -7.52
C ASN A 368 12.06 1.48 -6.10
N VAL A 369 11.35 0.61 -5.38
CA VAL A 369 11.65 0.12 -4.03
C VAL A 369 11.06 -1.27 -3.84
N ALA A 370 11.45 -1.97 -2.77
CA ALA A 370 10.82 -3.22 -2.36
C ALA A 370 10.92 -4.36 -3.39
N ASP A 371 12.05 -4.42 -4.08
CA ASP A 371 12.44 -5.51 -4.97
C ASP A 371 13.35 -6.50 -4.22
N VAL A 372 13.40 -7.74 -4.66
CA VAL A 372 14.38 -8.73 -4.16
C VAL A 372 15.82 -8.31 -4.41
N LYS A 373 16.05 -7.40 -5.37
CA LYS A 373 17.34 -6.76 -5.64
C LYS A 373 17.48 -5.46 -4.86
N SER A 374 18.67 -5.17 -4.39
CA SER A 374 18.99 -3.90 -3.74
C SER A 374 18.94 -2.73 -4.72
N LEU A 375 18.28 -1.64 -4.29
CA LEU A 375 18.05 -0.45 -5.11
C LEU A 375 18.53 0.80 -4.38
N VAL A 376 18.93 1.80 -5.14
CA VAL A 376 19.41 3.09 -4.63
C VAL A 376 18.85 4.25 -5.45
N ILE A 377 18.64 5.40 -4.80
CA ILE A 377 18.32 6.65 -5.50
C ILE A 377 18.73 7.86 -4.64
N HIS A 378 18.98 8.99 -5.30
CA HIS A 378 19.18 10.29 -4.65
C HIS A 378 17.86 11.07 -4.67
N PRO A 379 17.08 11.13 -3.56
CA PRO A 379 15.73 11.68 -3.57
C PRO A 379 15.66 13.13 -4.02
N ALA A 380 16.54 14.01 -3.53
CA ALA A 380 16.52 15.44 -3.81
C ALA A 380 16.64 15.78 -5.31
N SER A 381 17.37 14.98 -6.10
CA SER A 381 17.53 15.24 -7.54
C SER A 381 16.60 14.40 -8.44
N THR A 382 15.73 13.55 -7.85
CA THR A 382 14.89 12.61 -8.61
C THR A 382 13.45 12.62 -8.13
N THR A 383 13.11 11.78 -7.15
CA THR A 383 11.72 11.57 -6.68
C THR A 383 11.11 12.79 -5.99
N HIS A 384 11.93 13.75 -5.53
CA HIS A 384 11.51 14.97 -4.86
C HIS A 384 12.08 16.23 -5.53
N SER A 385 12.51 16.11 -6.80
CA SER A 385 13.17 17.21 -7.55
C SER A 385 12.27 18.42 -7.83
N GLN A 386 10.96 18.29 -7.65
CA GLN A 386 10.02 19.40 -7.76
C GLN A 386 9.91 20.26 -6.48
N LEU A 387 10.45 19.79 -5.35
CA LEU A 387 10.46 20.52 -4.08
C LEU A 387 11.62 21.53 -4.04
N SER A 388 11.39 22.68 -3.42
CA SER A 388 12.45 23.63 -3.06
C SER A 388 13.35 23.05 -1.97
N ASP A 389 14.52 23.65 -1.76
CA ASP A 389 15.44 23.23 -0.67
C ASP A 389 14.79 23.34 0.71
N GLU A 390 13.91 24.34 0.95
CA GLU A 390 13.17 24.51 2.18
C GLU A 390 12.15 23.37 2.37
N GLU A 391 11.36 23.05 1.34
CA GLU A 391 10.40 21.96 1.36
C GLU A 391 11.09 20.58 1.51
N LEU A 392 12.27 20.39 0.91
CA LEU A 392 13.07 19.18 1.11
C LEU A 392 13.47 19.02 2.59
N LEU A 393 13.95 20.10 3.23
CA LEU A 393 14.31 20.08 4.65
C LEU A 393 13.12 19.78 5.56
N ASP A 394 11.94 20.32 5.25
CA ASP A 394 10.69 20.03 5.98
C ASP A 394 10.27 18.56 5.89
N THR A 395 10.67 17.87 4.82
CA THR A 395 10.47 16.43 4.67
C THR A 395 11.65 15.60 5.18
N GLY A 396 12.67 16.23 5.78
CA GLY A 396 13.86 15.58 6.30
C GLY A 396 14.82 15.07 5.22
N ILE A 397 14.79 15.66 4.02
CA ILE A 397 15.67 15.33 2.90
C ILE A 397 16.70 16.46 2.73
N THR A 398 17.96 16.10 2.61
CA THR A 398 19.07 17.02 2.31
C THR A 398 19.70 16.68 0.97
N GLN A 399 20.62 17.54 0.50
CA GLN A 399 21.41 17.26 -0.72
C GLN A 399 22.41 16.09 -0.56
N SER A 400 22.65 15.63 0.68
CA SER A 400 23.48 14.45 1.00
C SER A 400 22.67 13.19 1.27
N THR A 401 21.34 13.26 1.20
CA THR A 401 20.45 12.12 1.49
C THR A 401 20.45 11.10 0.36
N ILE A 402 20.68 9.84 0.72
CA ILE A 402 20.61 8.68 -0.17
C ILE A 402 19.52 7.74 0.36
N ARG A 403 18.62 7.28 -0.49
CA ARG A 403 17.62 6.26 -0.15
C ARG A 403 18.09 4.91 -0.64
N LEU A 404 18.09 3.93 0.25
CA LEU A 404 18.31 2.52 -0.04
C LEU A 404 16.99 1.74 0.03
N SER A 405 16.88 0.71 -0.79
CA SER A 405 15.92 -0.38 -0.65
C SER A 405 16.72 -1.67 -0.63
N ILE A 406 16.85 -2.26 0.57
CA ILE A 406 17.72 -3.43 0.77
C ILE A 406 17.04 -4.68 0.26
N GLY A 407 17.72 -5.41 -0.61
CA GLY A 407 17.24 -6.65 -1.23
C GLY A 407 17.54 -7.91 -0.40
N THR A 408 17.45 -9.04 -1.08
CA THR A 408 17.59 -10.39 -0.47
C THR A 408 18.93 -11.05 -0.78
N GLU A 409 19.86 -10.34 -1.41
CA GLU A 409 21.22 -10.79 -1.70
C GLU A 409 21.97 -11.19 -0.43
N HIS A 410 23.12 -11.82 -0.55
CA HIS A 410 23.97 -12.07 0.60
C HIS A 410 24.44 -10.75 1.22
N VAL A 411 24.25 -10.59 2.52
CA VAL A 411 24.50 -9.29 3.17
C VAL A 411 25.94 -8.81 3.08
N ASP A 412 26.91 -9.74 3.08
CA ASP A 412 28.33 -9.36 2.95
C ASP A 412 28.63 -8.78 1.57
N ASP A 413 27.93 -9.23 0.52
CA ASP A 413 28.05 -8.67 -0.84
C ASP A 413 27.42 -7.27 -0.89
N ILE A 414 26.26 -7.08 -0.24
CA ILE A 414 25.61 -5.75 -0.10
C ILE A 414 26.56 -4.77 0.58
N ILE A 415 27.15 -5.16 1.72
CA ILE A 415 28.10 -4.33 2.48
C ILE A 415 29.37 -4.04 1.66
N ALA A 416 29.91 -5.04 0.99
CA ALA A 416 31.09 -4.86 0.13
C ALA A 416 30.82 -3.88 -1.02
N ASP A 417 29.62 -3.88 -1.58
CA ASP A 417 29.22 -2.93 -2.62
C ASP A 417 29.08 -1.49 -2.08
N LEU A 418 28.47 -1.33 -0.90
CA LEU A 418 28.43 -0.03 -0.21
C LEU A 418 29.85 0.51 0.08
N GLU A 419 30.79 -0.35 0.48
CA GLU A 419 32.21 0.04 0.67
C GLU A 419 32.86 0.55 -0.62
N LYS A 420 32.55 -0.06 -1.79
CA LYS A 420 33.03 0.47 -3.09
C LYS A 420 32.52 1.89 -3.33
N GLY A 421 31.23 2.13 -3.10
CA GLY A 421 30.66 3.47 -3.18
C GLY A 421 31.37 4.46 -2.26
N PHE A 422 31.62 4.09 -1.01
CA PHE A 422 32.36 4.92 -0.06
C PHE A 422 33.83 5.14 -0.46
N ALA A 423 34.47 4.17 -1.10
CA ALA A 423 35.85 4.32 -1.56
C ALA A 423 36.01 5.38 -2.66
N ALA A 424 34.94 5.69 -3.40
CA ALA A 424 34.94 6.68 -4.46
C ALA A 424 34.75 8.13 -3.96
N VAL A 425 34.38 8.33 -2.70
CA VAL A 425 34.11 9.64 -2.06
C VAL A 425 35.28 10.02 -1.08
#